data_80ea2e094779a8041722bb55ad6320db
#
_entry.id   80ea2e094779a8041722bb55ad6320db
#
_cell.length_a   1.000
_cell.length_b   1.000
_cell.length_c   1.000
_cell.angle_alpha   90.00
_cell.angle_beta   90.00
_cell.angle_gamma   90.00
#
_symmetry.space_group_name_H-M   'P 1'
#
loop_
_entity.id
_entity.type
_entity.pdbx_description
1 polymer ?
#
loop_
_entity_poly.entity_id
_entity_poly.type
_entity_poly.pdbx_seq_one_letter_code
_entity_poly.pdbx_strand_id
1 'polypeptide(L)'
;MKSRRNFIKLSSLAALGFESIAQAAAKKKPPFIHGFNFKFKRGVPENEIAFLMNELAALKSKIPVLKEFFIGKNIAKRTHGFQYGEIAVFNKKEDLMTYEKHPEHQKLVRKILPRLEIGNGMDFFPIGEPNTKLGDANYKGNFVHAFNFKFKAGVSNDEIAELMNELAELKRKIPVLKELVVGKNEAHWHRGFQYGQISIFEKKEDLMTYDKHPEHQKLVRKIIPKLAGGNSMDFIPIGI
;
A
#
# COMPACT_ATOMS: atom_id res chain seq x y z
N MET A 1 22.93 -38.80 -81.95
CA MET A 1 23.17 -40.03 -81.14
C MET A 1 23.34 -39.59 -79.66
N LYS A 2 22.50 -40.17 -78.83
CA LYS A 2 22.46 -40.19 -77.35
C LYS A 2 22.84 -38.96 -76.55
N SER A 3 21.81 -38.17 -76.19
CA SER A 3 21.68 -37.23 -75.07
C SER A 3 21.76 -37.96 -73.73
N ARG A 4 22.49 -37.37 -72.76
CA ARG A 4 22.30 -37.70 -71.35
C ARG A 4 21.91 -36.35 -70.59
N ARG A 5 20.66 -36.35 -70.15
CA ARG A 5 20.10 -35.33 -69.25
C ARG A 5 20.63 -35.58 -67.85
N ASN A 6 21.29 -34.60 -67.25
CA ASN A 6 21.54 -34.59 -65.83
C ASN A 6 20.46 -33.78 -65.12
N PHE A 7 19.73 -34.49 -64.30
CA PHE A 7 18.76 -33.91 -63.38
C PHE A 7 19.50 -33.30 -62.15
N ILE A 8 19.43 -32.01 -62.01
CA ILE A 8 19.85 -31.37 -60.78
C ILE A 8 18.60 -31.28 -59.87
N LYS A 9 18.65 -31.99 -58.73
CA LYS A 9 17.66 -31.88 -57.67
C LYS A 9 17.95 -30.61 -56.89
N LEU A 10 17.05 -29.63 -56.97
CA LEU A 10 17.01 -28.54 -56.01
C LEU A 10 16.41 -29.05 -54.70
N SER A 11 17.22 -29.13 -53.66
CA SER A 11 16.76 -29.28 -52.29
C SER A 11 16.40 -27.92 -51.72
N SER A 12 15.10 -27.69 -51.56
CA SER A 12 14.56 -26.55 -50.86
C SER A 12 14.83 -26.67 -49.38
N LEU A 13 15.80 -25.89 -48.86
CA LEU A 13 15.91 -25.63 -47.42
C LEU A 13 14.77 -24.71 -47.00
N ALA A 14 13.80 -25.25 -46.30
CA ALA A 14 12.82 -24.47 -45.57
C ALA A 14 13.52 -23.86 -44.33
N ALA A 15 13.80 -22.58 -44.39
CA ALA A 15 14.21 -21.81 -43.23
C ALA A 15 12.99 -21.66 -42.31
N LEU A 16 12.94 -22.49 -41.27
CA LEU A 16 12.03 -22.26 -40.14
C LEU A 16 12.54 -21.00 -39.36
N GLY A 17 11.91 -19.90 -39.64
CA GLY A 17 12.06 -18.71 -38.85
C GLY A 17 11.52 -18.97 -37.44
N PHE A 18 12.41 -19.15 -36.49
CA PHE A 18 12.07 -19.01 -35.09
C PHE A 18 11.80 -17.53 -34.80
N GLU A 19 10.55 -17.10 -34.95
CA GLU A 19 10.10 -15.89 -34.34
C GLU A 19 10.10 -16.15 -32.82
N SER A 20 11.13 -15.69 -32.15
CA SER A 20 11.13 -15.56 -30.70
C SER A 20 10.12 -14.47 -30.35
N ILE A 21 8.88 -14.87 -30.07
CA ILE A 21 7.90 -14.03 -29.41
C ILE A 21 8.41 -13.82 -27.98
N ALA A 22 9.26 -12.84 -27.80
CA ALA A 22 9.53 -12.26 -26.50
C ALA A 22 8.22 -11.60 -26.05
N GLN A 23 7.38 -12.37 -25.40
CA GLN A 23 6.18 -11.88 -24.74
C GLN A 23 6.67 -10.96 -23.63
N ALA A 24 6.76 -9.66 -23.90
CA ALA A 24 7.05 -8.67 -22.91
C ALA A 24 5.97 -8.81 -21.83
N ALA A 25 6.34 -9.39 -20.71
CA ALA A 25 5.44 -9.52 -19.56
C ALA A 25 4.90 -8.10 -19.28
N ALA A 26 3.62 -7.91 -19.49
CA ALA A 26 2.98 -6.60 -19.26
C ALA A 26 3.30 -6.19 -17.82
N LYS A 27 4.00 -5.06 -17.64
CA LYS A 27 4.34 -4.55 -16.30
C LYS A 27 3.05 -4.48 -15.49
N LYS A 28 2.99 -5.21 -14.38
CA LYS A 28 1.82 -5.21 -13.49
C LYS A 28 1.58 -3.78 -13.03
N LYS A 29 0.35 -3.28 -13.19
CA LYS A 29 -0.01 -1.96 -12.67
C LYS A 29 0.14 -1.95 -11.15
N PRO A 30 0.65 -0.85 -10.56
CA PRO A 30 0.74 -0.74 -9.11
C PRO A 30 -0.64 -0.82 -8.48
N PRO A 31 -0.77 -1.44 -7.28
CA PRO A 31 -2.02 -1.47 -6.56
C PRO A 31 -2.44 -0.06 -6.13
N PHE A 32 -3.74 0.16 -5.97
CA PHE A 32 -4.26 1.36 -5.32
C PHE A 32 -4.45 1.08 -3.84
N ILE A 33 -3.99 2.01 -3.01
CA ILE A 33 -4.01 1.90 -1.55
C ILE A 33 -5.05 2.87 -0.99
N HIS A 34 -5.91 2.38 -0.13
CA HIS A 34 -6.81 3.19 0.68
C HIS A 34 -6.51 2.93 2.16
N GLY A 35 -6.29 3.97 2.92
CA GLY A 35 -6.12 3.90 4.37
C GLY A 35 -7.11 4.84 5.07
N PHE A 36 -7.56 4.44 6.24
CA PHE A 36 -8.41 5.28 7.07
C PHE A 36 -8.07 5.13 8.54
N ASN A 37 -7.68 6.24 9.18
CA ASN A 37 -7.39 6.31 10.60
C ASN A 37 -8.59 6.95 11.30
N PHE A 38 -9.01 6.40 12.43
CA PHE A 38 -10.17 6.93 13.12
C PHE A 38 -10.11 6.78 14.63
N LYS A 39 -10.98 7.56 15.30
CA LYS A 39 -11.18 7.54 16.74
C LYS A 39 -12.67 7.49 17.03
N PHE A 40 -13.07 6.65 17.97
CA PHE A 40 -14.44 6.61 18.49
C PHE A 40 -14.70 7.77 19.47
N LYS A 41 -15.95 8.21 19.54
CA LYS A 41 -16.42 9.16 20.53
C LYS A 41 -16.22 8.61 21.95
N ARG A 42 -16.00 9.49 22.88
CA ARG A 42 -15.98 9.14 24.31
C ARG A 42 -17.32 8.52 24.70
N GLY A 43 -17.29 7.43 25.46
CA GLY A 43 -18.49 6.74 25.95
C GLY A 43 -19.02 5.62 25.05
N VAL A 44 -18.46 5.39 23.86
CA VAL A 44 -18.75 4.18 23.10
C VAL A 44 -18.18 2.98 23.85
N PRO A 45 -18.98 1.95 24.21
CA PRO A 45 -18.50 0.82 24.99
C PRO A 45 -17.41 0.01 24.26
N GLU A 46 -16.41 -0.47 25.00
CA GLU A 46 -15.30 -1.27 24.43
C GLU A 46 -15.76 -2.53 23.72
N ASN A 47 -16.79 -3.22 24.26
CA ASN A 47 -17.37 -4.40 23.62
C ASN A 47 -18.07 -4.08 22.30
N GLU A 48 -18.70 -2.91 22.20
CA GLU A 48 -19.31 -2.43 20.96
C GLU A 48 -18.22 -2.09 19.92
N ILE A 49 -17.15 -1.42 20.35
CA ILE A 49 -16.00 -1.14 19.49
C ILE A 49 -15.41 -2.46 18.97
N ALA A 50 -15.15 -3.43 19.85
CA ALA A 50 -14.60 -4.72 19.47
C ALA A 50 -15.50 -5.45 18.45
N PHE A 51 -16.82 -5.41 18.66
CA PHE A 51 -17.77 -5.98 17.71
C PHE A 51 -17.69 -5.29 16.34
N LEU A 52 -17.68 -3.96 16.29
CA LEU A 52 -17.59 -3.20 15.04
C LEU A 52 -16.27 -3.43 14.31
N MET A 53 -15.17 -3.56 15.04
CA MET A 53 -13.86 -3.84 14.46
C MET A 53 -13.81 -5.24 13.85
N ASN A 54 -14.42 -6.24 14.46
CA ASN A 54 -14.54 -7.59 13.92
C ASN A 54 -15.45 -7.62 12.67
N GLU A 55 -16.57 -6.89 12.68
CA GLU A 55 -17.41 -6.74 11.48
C GLU A 55 -16.63 -6.08 10.32
N LEU A 56 -15.81 -5.07 10.64
CA LEU A 56 -14.99 -4.39 9.65
C LEU A 56 -13.91 -5.34 9.07
N ALA A 57 -13.21 -6.09 9.91
CA ALA A 57 -12.26 -7.09 9.45
C ALA A 57 -12.90 -8.17 8.55
N ALA A 58 -14.14 -8.57 8.84
CA ALA A 58 -14.89 -9.54 8.06
C ALA A 58 -15.25 -9.05 6.64
N LEU A 59 -15.12 -7.76 6.32
CA LEU A 59 -15.37 -7.24 4.96
C LEU A 59 -14.40 -7.86 3.94
N LYS A 60 -13.18 -8.24 4.34
CA LYS A 60 -12.21 -8.90 3.47
C LYS A 60 -12.77 -10.12 2.76
N SER A 61 -13.56 -10.94 3.47
CA SER A 61 -14.18 -12.14 2.89
C SER A 61 -15.47 -11.87 2.12
N LYS A 62 -16.09 -10.69 2.32
CA LYS A 62 -17.38 -10.35 1.74
C LYS A 62 -17.28 -9.47 0.49
N ILE A 63 -16.19 -8.77 0.31
CA ILE A 63 -16.02 -7.78 -0.76
C ILE A 63 -14.87 -8.20 -1.69
N PRO A 64 -15.17 -8.77 -2.87
CA PRO A 64 -14.15 -9.40 -3.74
C PRO A 64 -13.07 -8.47 -4.28
N VAL A 65 -13.33 -7.16 -4.38
CA VAL A 65 -12.33 -6.19 -4.86
C VAL A 65 -11.22 -5.90 -3.85
N LEU A 66 -11.40 -6.25 -2.57
CA LEU A 66 -10.36 -6.16 -1.55
C LEU A 66 -9.29 -7.23 -1.78
N LYS A 67 -8.10 -6.84 -2.19
CA LYS A 67 -6.96 -7.76 -2.36
C LYS A 67 -6.25 -8.03 -1.05
N GLU A 68 -5.99 -6.97 -0.28
CA GLU A 68 -5.57 -7.04 1.11
C GLU A 68 -6.42 -6.11 1.95
N PHE A 69 -6.60 -6.46 3.21
CA PHE A 69 -7.35 -5.63 4.14
C PHE A 69 -6.78 -5.81 5.54
N PHE A 70 -6.13 -4.77 6.03
CA PHE A 70 -5.52 -4.74 7.35
C PHE A 70 -6.31 -3.80 8.22
N ILE A 71 -6.64 -4.23 9.41
CA ILE A 71 -7.29 -3.39 10.39
C ILE A 71 -6.79 -3.70 11.78
N GLY A 72 -6.60 -2.69 12.63
CA GLY A 72 -6.11 -2.92 13.97
C GLY A 72 -6.20 -1.72 14.89
N LYS A 73 -6.00 -2.00 16.19
CA LYS A 73 -5.87 -0.98 17.22
C LYS A 73 -4.49 -0.33 17.10
N ASN A 74 -4.48 0.99 17.01
CA ASN A 74 -3.25 1.75 16.89
C ASN A 74 -2.46 1.77 18.21
N ILE A 75 -1.24 1.26 18.18
CA ILE A 75 -0.31 1.22 19.32
C ILE A 75 0.92 2.12 19.12
N ALA A 76 0.91 2.98 18.10
CA ALA A 76 1.97 3.94 17.85
C ALA A 76 2.10 4.96 18.98
N LYS A 77 3.31 5.54 19.11
CA LYS A 77 3.56 6.61 20.09
C LYS A 77 3.00 7.97 19.67
N ARG A 78 2.92 8.22 18.33
CA ARG A 78 2.48 9.50 17.74
C ARG A 78 1.16 9.35 17.00
N THR A 79 0.11 8.96 17.74
CA THR A 79 -1.21 8.67 17.16
C THR A 79 -2.01 9.92 16.79
N HIS A 80 -1.69 11.08 17.38
CA HIS A 80 -2.53 12.28 17.32
C HIS A 80 -4.01 12.01 17.67
N GLY A 81 -4.24 11.04 18.56
CA GLY A 81 -5.56 10.64 19.02
C GLY A 81 -6.26 9.57 18.18
N PHE A 82 -5.74 9.18 17.03
CA PHE A 82 -6.29 8.09 16.24
C PHE A 82 -6.08 6.75 16.95
N GLN A 83 -7.16 6.02 17.16
CA GLN A 83 -7.18 4.78 17.96
C GLN A 83 -7.14 3.52 17.12
N TYR A 84 -7.62 3.59 15.89
CA TYR A 84 -7.73 2.48 14.96
C TYR A 84 -7.32 2.92 13.57
N GLY A 85 -6.93 1.95 12.78
CA GLY A 85 -6.65 2.15 11.39
C GLY A 85 -7.00 0.94 10.54
N GLU A 86 -7.35 1.23 9.29
CA GLU A 86 -7.51 0.24 8.24
C GLU A 86 -6.65 0.58 7.04
N ILE A 87 -6.25 -0.43 6.30
CA ILE A 87 -5.58 -0.32 5.00
C ILE A 87 -6.21 -1.34 4.08
N ALA A 88 -6.82 -0.85 3.01
CA ALA A 88 -7.34 -1.66 1.91
C ALA A 88 -6.43 -1.55 0.68
N VAL A 89 -6.21 -2.66 -0.01
CA VAL A 89 -5.42 -2.73 -1.23
C VAL A 89 -6.32 -3.19 -2.37
N PHE A 90 -6.29 -2.46 -3.47
CA PHE A 90 -7.09 -2.72 -4.67
C PHE A 90 -6.21 -2.90 -5.90
N ASN A 91 -6.70 -3.57 -6.93
CA ASN A 91 -5.99 -3.67 -8.21
C ASN A 91 -5.98 -2.34 -8.99
N LYS A 92 -6.98 -1.47 -8.77
CA LYS A 92 -7.17 -0.19 -9.47
C LYS A 92 -7.98 0.77 -8.61
N LYS A 93 -7.89 2.06 -8.92
CA LYS A 93 -8.56 3.14 -8.18
C LYS A 93 -10.09 3.02 -8.18
N GLU A 94 -10.65 2.55 -9.29
CA GLU A 94 -12.10 2.40 -9.45
C GLU A 94 -12.70 1.36 -8.48
N ASP A 95 -11.88 0.42 -8.02
CA ASP A 95 -12.29 -0.60 -7.05
C ASP A 95 -12.61 0.02 -5.67
N LEU A 96 -12.02 1.19 -5.33
CA LEU A 96 -12.39 1.94 -4.13
C LEU A 96 -13.87 2.31 -4.14
N MET A 97 -14.36 2.85 -5.27
CA MET A 97 -15.78 3.19 -5.38
C MET A 97 -16.69 1.94 -5.30
N THR A 98 -16.24 0.80 -5.83
CA THR A 98 -16.96 -0.48 -5.72
C THR A 98 -17.02 -0.94 -4.26
N TYR A 99 -15.91 -0.80 -3.52
CA TYR A 99 -15.84 -1.08 -2.08
C TYR A 99 -16.76 -0.17 -1.28
N GLU A 100 -16.66 1.15 -1.47
CA GLU A 100 -17.45 2.14 -0.74
C GLU A 100 -18.96 1.97 -0.96
N LYS A 101 -19.38 1.61 -2.18
CA LYS A 101 -20.79 1.38 -2.52
C LYS A 101 -21.29 -0.03 -2.20
N HIS A 102 -20.41 -0.95 -1.82
CA HIS A 102 -20.82 -2.32 -1.53
C HIS A 102 -21.81 -2.38 -0.36
N PRO A 103 -22.93 -3.14 -0.46
CA PRO A 103 -23.96 -3.18 0.58
C PRO A 103 -23.44 -3.51 1.98
N GLU A 104 -22.50 -4.45 2.11
CA GLU A 104 -21.87 -4.81 3.39
C GLU A 104 -21.05 -3.65 3.97
N HIS A 105 -20.28 -2.92 3.13
CA HIS A 105 -19.56 -1.73 3.57
C HIS A 105 -20.54 -0.64 4.03
N GLN A 106 -21.55 -0.33 3.22
CA GLN A 106 -22.55 0.69 3.53
C GLN A 106 -23.34 0.37 4.82
N LYS A 107 -23.68 -0.89 5.04
CA LYS A 107 -24.32 -1.35 6.28
C LYS A 107 -23.46 -1.07 7.50
N LEU A 108 -22.15 -1.35 7.40
CA LEU A 108 -21.20 -1.14 8.48
C LEU A 108 -20.90 0.36 8.71
N VAL A 109 -20.72 1.14 7.64
CA VAL A 109 -20.51 2.60 7.71
C VAL A 109 -21.65 3.28 8.47
N ARG A 110 -22.91 2.91 8.21
CA ARG A 110 -24.06 3.43 8.96
C ARG A 110 -24.00 3.15 10.47
N LYS A 111 -23.35 2.06 10.87
CA LYS A 111 -23.14 1.75 12.30
C LYS A 111 -21.95 2.50 12.89
N ILE A 112 -20.83 2.57 12.17
CA ILE A 112 -19.57 3.13 12.67
C ILE A 112 -19.59 4.65 12.67
N LEU A 113 -20.00 5.28 11.56
CA LEU A 113 -19.84 6.71 11.34
C LEU A 113 -20.47 7.60 12.44
N PRO A 114 -21.69 7.32 12.96
CA PRO A 114 -22.26 8.10 14.07
C PRO A 114 -21.47 8.01 15.37
N ARG A 115 -20.60 7.00 15.51
CA ARG A 115 -19.77 6.72 16.69
C ARG A 115 -18.36 7.30 16.60
N LEU A 116 -17.96 7.75 15.41
CA LEU A 116 -16.64 8.36 15.23
C LEU A 116 -16.61 9.79 15.70
N GLU A 117 -15.53 10.14 16.40
CA GLU A 117 -15.17 11.52 16.75
C GLU A 117 -14.42 12.18 15.59
N ILE A 118 -13.49 11.43 14.97
CA ILE A 118 -12.61 11.94 13.93
C ILE A 118 -12.16 10.80 13.01
N GLY A 119 -11.98 11.11 11.74
CA GLY A 119 -11.38 10.22 10.74
C GLY A 119 -10.40 10.97 9.83
N ASN A 120 -9.47 10.26 9.22
CA ASN A 120 -8.50 10.76 8.26
C ASN A 120 -8.23 9.72 7.18
N GLY A 121 -8.36 10.13 5.92
CA GLY A 121 -8.15 9.30 4.73
C GLY A 121 -6.72 9.39 4.17
N MET A 122 -6.29 8.31 3.55
CA MET A 122 -5.01 8.17 2.88
C MET A 122 -5.18 7.30 1.62
N ASP A 123 -5.28 7.93 0.45
CA ASP A 123 -5.48 7.25 -0.83
C ASP A 123 -4.33 7.56 -1.76
N PHE A 124 -3.68 6.54 -2.33
CA PHE A 124 -2.57 6.78 -3.24
C PHE A 124 -2.21 5.60 -4.13
N PHE A 125 -1.55 5.90 -5.24
CA PHE A 125 -0.71 4.96 -5.96
C PHE A 125 0.73 5.03 -5.43
N PRO A 126 1.42 3.88 -5.28
CA PRO A 126 2.84 3.87 -4.96
C PRO A 126 3.69 4.68 -5.94
N ILE A 127 4.63 5.47 -5.42
CA ILE A 127 5.62 6.23 -6.18
C ILE A 127 6.76 5.30 -6.61
N GLY A 128 7.37 5.60 -7.76
CA GLY A 128 8.50 4.87 -8.31
C GLY A 128 8.08 3.60 -9.06
N GLU A 129 9.02 2.67 -9.22
CA GLU A 129 8.72 1.31 -9.70
C GLU A 129 8.46 0.41 -8.49
N PRO A 130 7.20 0.27 -8.06
CA PRO A 130 6.91 -0.50 -6.86
C PRO A 130 7.16 -1.98 -7.13
N ASN A 131 8.27 -2.50 -6.62
CA ASN A 131 8.46 -3.94 -6.47
C ASN A 131 7.67 -4.40 -5.23
N THR A 132 6.37 -4.13 -5.23
CA THR A 132 5.47 -4.49 -4.14
C THR A 132 4.70 -5.76 -4.45
N LYS A 133 4.54 -6.59 -3.42
CA LYS A 133 3.68 -7.79 -3.43
C LYS A 133 2.35 -7.53 -2.72
N LEU A 134 2.05 -6.27 -2.35
CA LEU A 134 0.76 -5.91 -1.79
C LEU A 134 -0.36 -6.31 -2.75
N GLY A 135 -1.33 -7.05 -2.22
CA GLY A 135 -2.42 -7.64 -2.99
C GLY A 135 -2.15 -9.05 -3.57
N ASP A 136 -0.92 -9.57 -3.45
CA ASP A 136 -0.52 -10.88 -4.01
C ASP A 136 0.10 -11.82 -2.97
N ALA A 137 0.51 -11.32 -1.81
CA ALA A 137 1.14 -12.11 -0.77
C ALA A 137 0.28 -12.16 0.50
N ASN A 138 0.49 -13.17 1.32
CA ASN A 138 -0.17 -13.28 2.62
C ASN A 138 0.67 -12.57 3.68
N TYR A 139 0.07 -11.58 4.33
CA TYR A 139 0.67 -10.80 5.42
C TYR A 139 0.01 -11.08 6.77
N LYS A 140 -0.62 -12.25 6.92
CA LYS A 140 -1.24 -12.67 8.19
C LYS A 140 -0.23 -12.62 9.34
N GLY A 141 -0.62 -11.96 10.44
CA GLY A 141 0.21 -11.83 11.64
C GLY A 141 1.37 -10.83 11.51
N ASN A 142 1.58 -10.24 10.33
CA ASN A 142 2.63 -9.24 10.15
C ASN A 142 2.30 -7.93 10.87
N PHE A 143 3.35 -7.19 11.22
CA PHE A 143 3.21 -5.86 11.83
C PHE A 143 3.14 -4.78 10.76
N VAL A 144 2.15 -3.91 10.87
CA VAL A 144 1.92 -2.78 9.95
C VAL A 144 2.33 -1.49 10.65
N HIS A 145 3.15 -0.70 9.95
CA HIS A 145 3.48 0.68 10.30
C HIS A 145 3.05 1.59 9.15
N ALA A 146 2.15 2.52 9.40
CA ALA A 146 1.75 3.53 8.44
C ALA A 146 2.01 4.93 8.98
N PHE A 147 2.34 5.85 8.10
CA PHE A 147 2.65 7.22 8.43
C PHE A 147 2.04 8.19 7.42
N ASN A 148 1.18 9.09 7.90
CA ASN A 148 0.66 10.22 7.13
C ASN A 148 1.44 11.48 7.49
N PHE A 149 1.83 12.26 6.50
CA PHE A 149 2.63 13.45 6.74
C PHE A 149 2.40 14.57 5.72
N LYS A 150 2.84 15.76 6.09
CA LYS A 150 2.82 16.95 5.23
C LYS A 150 4.11 17.74 5.36
N PHE A 151 4.53 18.38 4.27
CA PHE A 151 5.68 19.25 4.23
C PHE A 151 5.33 20.66 4.68
N LYS A 152 6.34 21.39 5.14
CA LYS A 152 6.25 22.83 5.40
C LYS A 152 6.05 23.60 4.09
N ALA A 153 5.40 24.75 4.19
CA ALA A 153 5.39 25.70 3.08
C ALA A 153 6.84 26.09 2.71
N GLY A 154 7.09 26.22 1.38
CA GLY A 154 8.41 26.60 0.86
C GLY A 154 9.36 25.45 0.55
N VAL A 155 9.04 24.20 0.92
CA VAL A 155 9.78 23.03 0.39
C VAL A 155 9.39 22.86 -1.06
N SER A 156 10.36 22.82 -1.98
CA SER A 156 10.08 22.73 -3.42
C SER A 156 9.53 21.35 -3.82
N ASN A 157 8.77 21.31 -4.92
CA ASN A 157 8.24 20.04 -5.43
C ASN A 157 9.34 19.07 -5.84
N ASP A 158 10.46 19.56 -6.38
CA ASP A 158 11.60 18.74 -6.79
C ASP A 158 12.26 18.10 -5.57
N GLU A 159 12.48 18.88 -4.50
CA GLU A 159 13.02 18.36 -3.24
C GLU A 159 12.09 17.33 -2.59
N ILE A 160 10.79 17.57 -2.63
CA ILE A 160 9.80 16.60 -2.16
C ILE A 160 9.88 15.32 -2.98
N ALA A 161 9.94 15.43 -4.32
CA ALA A 161 10.04 14.27 -5.20
C ALA A 161 11.30 13.43 -4.92
N GLU A 162 12.45 14.08 -4.71
CA GLU A 162 13.69 13.41 -4.33
C GLU A 162 13.55 12.65 -3.00
N LEU A 163 13.01 13.31 -1.97
CA LEU A 163 12.80 12.69 -0.66
C LEU A 163 11.81 11.51 -0.71
N MET A 164 10.76 11.60 -1.54
CA MET A 164 9.80 10.51 -1.71
C MET A 164 10.43 9.32 -2.44
N ASN A 165 11.26 9.56 -3.44
CA ASN A 165 12.01 8.52 -4.13
C ASN A 165 13.04 7.86 -3.17
N GLU A 166 13.78 8.66 -2.38
CA GLU A 166 14.69 8.11 -1.37
C GLU A 166 13.94 7.25 -0.35
N LEU A 167 12.73 7.66 0.06
CA LEU A 167 11.90 6.90 0.98
C LEU A 167 11.45 5.56 0.36
N ALA A 168 10.98 5.57 -0.88
CA ALA A 168 10.58 4.35 -1.60
C ALA A 168 11.75 3.36 -1.75
N GLU A 169 12.97 3.87 -1.97
CA GLU A 169 14.19 3.07 -2.11
C GLU A 169 14.61 2.33 -0.83
N LEU A 170 14.14 2.73 0.35
CA LEU A 170 14.46 2.05 1.60
C LEU A 170 14.03 0.58 1.59
N LYS A 171 12.99 0.21 0.84
CA LYS A 171 12.55 -1.18 0.67
C LYS A 171 13.69 -2.08 0.19
N ARG A 172 14.54 -1.59 -0.71
CA ARG A 172 15.68 -2.36 -1.26
C ARG A 172 16.90 -2.36 -0.34
N LYS A 173 16.99 -1.37 0.54
CA LYS A 173 18.16 -1.14 1.40
C LYS A 173 18.03 -1.74 2.79
N ILE A 174 16.82 -1.98 3.25
CA ILE A 174 16.55 -2.40 4.63
C ILE A 174 15.87 -3.77 4.63
N PRO A 175 16.62 -4.85 4.96
CA PRO A 175 16.15 -6.23 4.80
C PRO A 175 14.92 -6.60 5.63
N VAL A 176 14.68 -5.97 6.79
CA VAL A 176 13.52 -6.25 7.65
C VAL A 176 12.19 -5.74 7.10
N LEU A 177 12.25 -4.89 6.08
CA LEU A 177 11.04 -4.43 5.38
C LEU A 177 10.52 -5.53 4.45
N LYS A 178 9.39 -6.14 4.78
CA LYS A 178 8.66 -7.03 3.84
C LYS A 178 8.04 -6.22 2.72
N GLU A 179 7.43 -5.09 3.07
CA GLU A 179 6.92 -4.09 2.13
C GLU A 179 7.21 -2.67 2.61
N LEU A 180 7.36 -1.79 1.66
CA LEU A 180 7.33 -0.34 1.85
C LEU A 180 6.76 0.28 0.58
N VAL A 181 5.67 1.01 0.73
CA VAL A 181 5.09 1.83 -0.32
C VAL A 181 4.82 3.23 0.22
N VAL A 182 4.99 4.21 -0.63
CA VAL A 182 4.74 5.62 -0.33
C VAL A 182 4.07 6.26 -1.52
N GLY A 183 3.16 7.21 -1.29
CA GLY A 183 2.47 7.90 -2.37
C GLY A 183 1.92 9.25 -1.98
N LYS A 184 1.57 10.05 -2.99
CA LYS A 184 0.88 11.32 -2.80
C LYS A 184 -0.57 11.02 -2.43
N ASN A 185 -1.01 11.59 -1.30
CA ASN A 185 -2.35 11.37 -0.77
C ASN A 185 -3.40 12.13 -1.60
N GLU A 186 -4.33 11.40 -2.19
CA GLU A 186 -5.44 11.91 -3.00
C GLU A 186 -6.80 11.77 -2.28
N ALA A 187 -6.82 11.33 -1.02
CA ALA A 187 -8.06 11.13 -0.26
C ALA A 187 -8.82 12.44 -0.07
N HIS A 188 -10.14 12.40 -0.21
CA HIS A 188 -10.98 13.56 0.07
C HIS A 188 -10.88 14.04 1.52
N TRP A 189 -10.72 13.10 2.46
CA TRP A 189 -10.67 13.36 3.91
C TRP A 189 -9.23 13.41 4.47
N HIS A 190 -8.26 13.87 3.67
CA HIS A 190 -6.82 13.82 4.01
C HIS A 190 -6.38 14.77 5.13
N ARG A 191 -7.23 15.69 5.62
CA ARG A 191 -6.94 16.65 6.72
C ARG A 191 -5.62 17.41 6.55
N GLY A 192 -5.24 17.69 5.31
CA GLY A 192 -3.99 18.39 4.98
C GLY A 192 -2.75 17.50 4.94
N PHE A 193 -2.84 16.19 5.23
CA PHE A 193 -1.72 15.28 5.00
C PHE A 193 -1.57 15.00 3.50
N GLN A 194 -0.36 15.26 2.99
CA GLN A 194 -0.07 15.26 1.56
C GLN A 194 0.47 13.93 1.05
N TYR A 195 1.03 13.12 1.94
CA TYR A 195 1.68 11.85 1.63
C TYR A 195 1.31 10.78 2.65
N GLY A 196 1.29 9.54 2.15
CA GLY A 196 1.14 8.35 2.96
C GLY A 196 2.26 7.37 2.72
N GLN A 197 2.65 6.65 3.77
CA GLN A 197 3.59 5.54 3.74
C GLN A 197 2.96 4.34 4.42
N ILE A 198 3.22 3.14 3.89
CA ILE A 198 2.90 1.87 4.55
C ILE A 198 4.13 1.00 4.51
N SER A 199 4.52 0.50 5.66
CA SER A 199 5.60 -0.47 5.85
C SER A 199 5.04 -1.72 6.52
N ILE A 200 5.44 -2.89 6.04
CA ILE A 200 5.07 -4.19 6.62
C ILE A 200 6.34 -4.91 7.08
N PHE A 201 6.30 -5.42 8.30
CA PHE A 201 7.36 -6.17 8.96
C PHE A 201 6.89 -7.57 9.32
N GLU A 202 7.82 -8.51 9.51
CA GLU A 202 7.51 -9.84 10.04
C GLU A 202 6.87 -9.76 11.43
N LYS A 203 7.45 -8.92 12.28
CA LYS A 203 7.06 -8.75 13.68
C LYS A 203 7.29 -7.31 14.15
N LYS A 204 6.68 -6.96 15.29
CA LYS A 204 6.74 -5.61 15.88
C LYS A 204 8.16 -5.14 16.16
N GLU A 205 9.04 -6.04 16.59
CA GLU A 205 10.43 -5.73 16.97
C GLU A 205 11.25 -5.22 15.78
N ASP A 206 10.89 -5.62 14.57
CA ASP A 206 11.55 -5.20 13.33
C ASP A 206 11.39 -3.70 13.04
N LEU A 207 10.33 -3.08 13.58
CA LEU A 207 10.17 -1.61 13.51
C LEU A 207 11.37 -0.90 14.18
N MET A 208 11.84 -1.40 15.31
CA MET A 208 13.01 -0.79 15.98
C MET A 208 14.30 -1.01 15.18
N THR A 209 14.44 -2.14 14.49
CA THR A 209 15.57 -2.41 13.60
C THR A 209 15.54 -1.46 12.40
N TYR A 210 14.37 -1.27 11.82
CA TYR A 210 14.13 -0.28 10.75
C TYR A 210 14.46 1.14 11.21
N ASP A 211 13.90 1.57 12.35
CA ASP A 211 14.11 2.91 12.89
C ASP A 211 15.59 3.22 13.12
N LYS A 212 16.37 2.26 13.58
CA LYS A 212 17.80 2.42 13.85
C LYS A 212 18.69 2.20 12.63
N HIS A 213 18.16 1.72 11.52
CA HIS A 213 18.95 1.41 10.34
C HIS A 213 19.64 2.67 9.77
N PRO A 214 20.95 2.63 9.42
CA PRO A 214 21.68 3.81 8.95
C PRO A 214 21.03 4.52 7.77
N GLU A 215 20.49 3.79 6.79
CA GLU A 215 19.80 4.36 5.63
C GLU A 215 18.50 5.09 6.03
N HIS A 216 17.72 4.51 6.97
CA HIS A 216 16.54 5.18 7.51
C HIS A 216 16.93 6.46 8.26
N GLN A 217 17.93 6.38 9.14
CA GLN A 217 18.41 7.53 9.91
C GLN A 217 18.97 8.64 9.03
N LYS A 218 19.63 8.29 7.91
CA LYS A 218 20.09 9.26 6.92
C LYS A 218 18.93 10.04 6.31
N LEU A 219 17.86 9.33 5.90
CA LEU A 219 16.66 9.96 5.35
C LEU A 219 15.91 10.78 6.42
N VAL A 220 15.76 10.25 7.63
CA VAL A 220 15.10 10.95 8.76
C VAL A 220 15.72 12.32 9.01
N ARG A 221 17.06 12.42 9.01
CA ARG A 221 17.76 13.72 9.19
C ARG A 221 17.47 14.72 8.06
N LYS A 222 17.19 14.24 6.85
CA LYS A 222 16.82 15.10 5.71
C LYS A 222 15.36 15.54 5.75
N ILE A 223 14.45 14.58 6.02
CA ILE A 223 13.01 14.79 5.83
C ILE A 223 12.33 15.44 7.04
N ILE A 224 12.67 15.04 8.28
CA ILE A 224 11.99 15.52 9.49
C ILE A 224 12.03 17.07 9.64
N PRO A 225 13.16 17.75 9.38
CA PRO A 225 13.19 19.22 9.46
C PRO A 225 12.25 19.93 8.49
N LYS A 226 11.84 19.23 7.42
CA LYS A 226 10.98 19.74 6.34
C LYS A 226 9.49 19.42 6.56
N LEU A 227 9.17 18.54 7.52
CA LEU A 227 7.78 18.20 7.81
C LEU A 227 7.10 19.26 8.66
N ALA A 228 5.85 19.58 8.31
CA ALA A 228 4.95 20.41 9.10
C ALA A 228 4.14 19.58 10.10
N GLY A 229 4.08 18.25 9.91
CA GLY A 229 3.38 17.34 10.80
C GLY A 229 3.20 15.97 10.19
N GLY A 230 2.80 15.02 11.05
CA GLY A 230 2.52 13.66 10.64
C GLY A 230 1.94 12.84 11.80
N ASN A 231 1.21 11.78 11.50
CA ASN A 231 0.71 10.81 12.48
C ASN A 231 1.14 9.40 12.10
N SER A 232 1.36 8.56 13.10
CA SER A 232 1.71 7.16 12.93
C SER A 232 0.53 6.26 13.30
N MET A 233 0.46 5.14 12.62
CA MET A 233 -0.47 4.07 12.86
C MET A 233 0.29 2.74 12.83
N ASP A 234 0.40 2.12 13.99
CA ASP A 234 1.12 0.88 14.21
C ASP A 234 0.16 -0.17 14.76
N PHE A 235 0.07 -1.33 14.12
CA PHE A 235 -0.81 -2.38 14.59
C PHE A 235 -0.44 -3.77 14.05
N ILE A 236 -0.92 -4.80 14.75
CA ILE A 236 -1.03 -6.15 14.22
C ILE A 236 -2.47 -6.31 13.74
N PRO A 237 -2.70 -6.72 12.49
CA PRO A 237 -4.04 -6.89 11.95
C PRO A 237 -4.88 -7.88 12.76
N ILE A 238 -6.15 -7.54 12.98
CA ILE A 238 -7.15 -8.41 13.63
C ILE A 238 -7.96 -9.16 12.58
N GLY A 239 -8.46 -10.34 12.91
CA GLY A 239 -9.47 -11.05 12.11
C GLY A 239 -9.00 -11.68 10.81
N ILE A 240 -7.67 -11.90 10.64
CA ILE A 240 -7.11 -12.57 9.46
C ILE A 240 -6.73 -14.02 9.76
#